data_8af48f8b12567ee480ec5d455ff95f80
#
_entry.id   8af48f8b12567ee480ec5d455ff95f80
#
_cell.length_a   1.000
_cell.length_b   1.000
_cell.length_c   1.000
_cell.angle_alpha   90.00
_cell.angle_beta   90.00
_cell.angle_gamma   90.00
#
_symmetry.space_group_name_H-M   'P 1'
#
loop_
_entity.id
_entity.type
_entity.pdbx_description
1 polymer ?
#
loop_
_entity_poly.entity_id
_entity_poly.type
_entity_poly.pdbx_seq_one_letter_code
_entity_poly.pdbx_strand_id
1 'polypeptide(L)'
;MVKVYLFYAILVIDMIRLYNTLTRQKEDFNPIHEGKVGMYSCGPTVYWFAHIGNMRSFLFADVLRRALEIIGYEVKQVMNITDVGHLTSDEDEGEDKMIVAMKREGKSAYEIAEFYTSAFKKD
;
A
#
# COMPACT_ATOMS: atom_id res chain seq x y z
N MET A 1 -35.32 -13.72 24.43
CA MET A 1 -35.79 -13.48 23.05
C MET A 1 -34.97 -12.39 22.38
N VAL A 2 -33.63 -12.54 22.33
CA VAL A 2 -32.68 -11.52 21.81
C VAL A 2 -31.69 -12.09 20.76
N LYS A 3 -31.80 -13.37 20.40
CA LYS A 3 -30.86 -14.06 19.49
C LYS A 3 -31.15 -13.93 17.97
N VAL A 4 -32.26 -13.33 17.58
CA VAL A 4 -32.71 -13.33 16.16
C VAL A 4 -32.19 -12.12 15.38
N TYR A 5 -31.83 -11.02 16.04
CA TYR A 5 -31.41 -9.79 15.35
C TYR A 5 -29.96 -9.74 14.97
N LEU A 6 -29.10 -10.58 15.55
CA LEU A 6 -27.68 -10.62 15.22
C LEU A 6 -27.37 -11.35 13.90
N PHE A 7 -28.29 -12.23 13.47
CA PHE A 7 -28.10 -13.02 12.23
C PHE A 7 -28.46 -12.24 10.95
N TYR A 8 -29.33 -11.23 11.06
CA TYR A 8 -29.73 -10.41 9.90
C TYR A 8 -28.75 -9.26 9.58
N ALA A 9 -27.91 -8.85 10.53
CA ALA A 9 -26.91 -7.80 10.30
C ALA A 9 -25.67 -8.30 9.53
N ILE A 10 -25.44 -9.62 9.47
CA ILE A 10 -24.28 -10.23 8.80
C ILE A 10 -24.53 -10.44 7.28
N LEU A 11 -25.77 -10.36 6.82
CA LEU A 11 -26.16 -10.72 5.45
C LEU A 11 -26.16 -9.56 4.45
N VAL A 12 -25.67 -8.37 4.82
CA VAL A 12 -25.72 -7.19 3.94
C VAL A 12 -24.32 -6.69 3.51
N ILE A 13 -23.22 -7.36 3.91
CA ILE A 13 -21.86 -6.94 3.53
C ILE A 13 -21.28 -7.94 2.50
N ASP A 14 -22.04 -8.29 1.48
CA ASP A 14 -21.56 -9.31 0.54
C ASP A 14 -20.92 -8.81 -0.74
N MET A 15 -20.84 -7.50 -1.00
CA MET A 15 -20.23 -7.04 -2.25
C MET A 15 -19.43 -5.76 -2.08
N ILE A 16 -18.11 -5.90 -1.98
CA ILE A 16 -17.22 -4.76 -2.15
C ILE A 16 -17.06 -4.46 -3.65
N ARG A 17 -17.23 -3.20 -4.02
CA ARG A 17 -17.02 -2.74 -5.40
C ARG A 17 -15.78 -1.88 -5.48
N LEU A 18 -14.86 -2.25 -6.35
CA LEU A 18 -13.61 -1.54 -6.57
C LEU A 18 -13.56 -0.96 -7.97
N TYR A 19 -12.90 0.19 -8.10
CA TYR A 19 -12.63 0.77 -9.43
C TYR A 19 -11.49 -0.01 -10.09
N ASN A 20 -11.79 -0.60 -11.25
CA ASN A 20 -10.81 -1.29 -12.08
C ASN A 20 -10.30 -0.33 -13.15
N THR A 21 -9.00 0.01 -13.10
CA THR A 21 -8.38 0.92 -14.07
C THR A 21 -8.29 0.32 -15.48
N LEU A 22 -8.28 -1.00 -15.61
CA LEU A 22 -8.24 -1.67 -16.90
C LEU A 22 -9.57 -1.49 -17.67
N THR A 23 -10.69 -1.72 -16.98
CA THR A 23 -12.04 -1.58 -17.56
C THR A 23 -12.61 -0.16 -17.42
N ARG A 24 -11.98 0.67 -16.55
CA ARG A 24 -12.41 2.03 -16.17
C ARG A 24 -13.80 2.08 -15.54
N GLN A 25 -14.19 1.04 -14.84
CA GLN A 25 -15.50 0.91 -14.19
C GLN A 25 -15.35 0.44 -12.74
N LYS A 26 -16.38 0.72 -11.93
CA LYS A 26 -16.53 0.08 -10.63
C LYS A 26 -17.16 -1.28 -10.83
N GLU A 27 -16.48 -2.32 -10.40
CA GLU A 27 -16.89 -3.71 -10.55
C GLU A 27 -16.99 -4.40 -9.19
N ASP A 28 -17.78 -5.45 -9.13
CA ASP A 28 -17.85 -6.31 -7.97
C ASP A 28 -16.51 -7.03 -7.80
N PHE A 29 -15.97 -7.00 -6.60
CA PHE A 29 -14.69 -7.63 -6.32
C PHE A 29 -14.86 -9.16 -6.23
N ASN A 30 -14.19 -9.87 -7.12
CA ASN A 30 -14.13 -11.33 -7.13
C ASN A 30 -12.69 -11.78 -6.89
N PRO A 31 -12.38 -12.45 -5.77
CA PRO A 31 -11.05 -12.95 -5.51
C PRO A 31 -10.67 -14.10 -6.44
N ILE A 32 -9.40 -14.23 -6.80
CA ILE A 32 -8.88 -15.34 -7.62
C ILE A 32 -9.01 -16.68 -6.87
N HIS A 33 -8.84 -16.65 -5.55
CA HIS A 33 -9.00 -17.80 -4.68
C HIS A 33 -10.10 -17.54 -3.67
N GLU A 34 -11.03 -18.44 -3.53
CA GLU A 34 -12.16 -18.31 -2.60
C GLU A 34 -11.68 -18.00 -1.18
N GLY A 35 -12.23 -16.97 -0.57
CA GLY A 35 -11.89 -16.52 0.79
C GLY A 35 -10.51 -15.89 0.97
N LYS A 36 -9.68 -15.79 -0.08
CA LYS A 36 -8.30 -15.28 0.02
C LYS A 36 -8.00 -14.16 -0.94
N VAL A 37 -7.35 -13.12 -0.45
CA VAL A 37 -6.96 -11.96 -1.25
C VAL A 37 -5.46 -11.71 -1.13
N GLY A 38 -4.76 -11.74 -2.25
CA GLY A 38 -3.42 -11.19 -2.37
C GLY A 38 -3.49 -9.71 -2.74
N MET A 39 -2.85 -8.87 -1.94
CA MET A 39 -2.82 -7.42 -2.17
C MET A 39 -1.37 -6.94 -2.26
N TYR A 40 -1.04 -6.24 -3.34
CA TYR A 40 0.25 -5.57 -3.49
C TYR A 40 0.04 -4.07 -3.50
N SER A 41 0.84 -3.33 -2.74
CA SER A 41 0.83 -1.88 -2.71
C SER A 41 2.25 -1.32 -2.83
N CYS A 42 2.39 -0.18 -3.53
CA CYS A 42 3.66 0.54 -3.55
C CYS A 42 3.95 1.11 -2.17
N GLY A 43 5.20 0.93 -1.73
CA GLY A 43 5.73 1.50 -0.51
C GLY A 43 6.63 2.72 -0.75
N PRO A 44 7.40 3.12 0.25
CA PRO A 44 8.26 4.29 0.15
C PRO A 44 9.48 4.07 -0.73
N THR A 45 9.98 5.16 -1.32
CA THR A 45 11.35 5.25 -1.80
C THR A 45 12.19 5.83 -0.67
N VAL A 46 13.12 5.04 -0.15
CA VAL A 46 13.81 5.32 1.13
C VAL A 46 15.07 6.18 0.98
N TYR A 47 14.95 7.26 0.23
CA TYR A 47 15.97 8.32 0.11
C TYR A 47 15.69 9.53 1.02
N TRP A 48 14.47 9.61 1.59
CA TRP A 48 14.00 10.66 2.49
C TRP A 48 12.82 10.19 3.32
N PHE A 49 12.40 10.99 4.30
CA PHE A 49 11.19 10.74 5.08
C PHE A 49 9.94 10.75 4.21
N ALA A 50 8.99 9.87 4.52
CA ALA A 50 7.68 9.89 3.89
C ALA A 50 6.94 11.18 4.28
N HIS A 51 6.28 11.81 3.30
CA HIS A 51 5.47 13.00 3.52
C HIS A 51 3.98 12.67 3.42
N ILE A 52 3.12 13.64 3.76
CA ILE A 52 1.65 13.45 3.82
C ILE A 52 1.05 12.88 2.52
N GLY A 53 1.61 13.22 1.36
CA GLY A 53 1.16 12.67 0.08
C GLY A 53 1.43 11.16 -0.05
N ASN A 54 2.56 10.68 0.47
CA ASN A 54 2.87 9.25 0.51
C ASN A 54 1.96 8.54 1.52
N MET A 55 1.77 9.13 2.71
CA MET A 55 0.91 8.57 3.77
C MET A 55 -0.52 8.35 3.30
N ARG A 56 -1.06 9.22 2.43
CA ARG A 56 -2.38 9.02 1.83
C ARG A 56 -2.49 7.68 1.10
N SER A 57 -1.48 7.30 0.34
CA SER A 57 -1.46 6.04 -0.42
C SER A 57 -1.35 4.84 0.51
N PHE A 58 -0.52 4.94 1.55
CA PHE A 58 -0.33 3.87 2.53
C PHE A 58 -1.59 3.65 3.38
N LEU A 59 -2.22 4.72 3.83
CA LEU A 59 -3.50 4.67 4.56
C LEU A 59 -4.62 4.08 3.70
N PHE A 60 -4.69 4.44 2.40
CA PHE A 60 -5.67 3.85 1.49
C PHE A 60 -5.49 2.33 1.40
N ALA A 61 -4.26 1.85 1.27
CA ALA A 61 -3.96 0.43 1.22
C ALA A 61 -4.34 -0.29 2.53
N ASP A 62 -4.06 0.31 3.69
CA ASP A 62 -4.43 -0.25 5.00
C ASP A 62 -5.96 -0.29 5.19
N VAL A 63 -6.66 0.78 4.84
CA VAL A 63 -8.14 0.83 4.90
C VAL A 63 -8.76 -0.23 4.00
N LEU A 64 -8.26 -0.40 2.77
CA LEU A 64 -8.74 -1.44 1.87
C LEU A 64 -8.52 -2.85 2.44
N ARG A 65 -7.32 -3.12 2.98
CA ARG A 65 -7.02 -4.39 3.64
C ARG A 65 -8.00 -4.68 4.77
N ARG A 66 -8.18 -3.72 5.68
CA ARG A 66 -9.13 -3.87 6.81
C ARG A 66 -10.56 -4.08 6.36
N ALA A 67 -11.00 -3.38 5.31
CA ALA A 67 -12.34 -3.56 4.75
C ALA A 67 -12.53 -4.99 4.22
N LEU A 68 -11.53 -5.53 3.51
CA LEU A 68 -11.55 -6.91 3.02
C LEU A 68 -11.56 -7.94 4.18
N GLU A 69 -10.78 -7.70 5.24
CA GLU A 69 -10.76 -8.54 6.43
C GLU A 69 -12.12 -8.53 7.19
N ILE A 70 -12.76 -7.36 7.31
CA ILE A 70 -14.07 -7.21 7.97
C ILE A 70 -15.16 -8.02 7.24
N ILE A 71 -15.12 -8.09 5.91
CA ILE A 71 -16.07 -8.88 5.13
C ILE A 71 -15.71 -10.37 5.04
N GLY A 72 -14.63 -10.80 5.71
CA GLY A 72 -14.32 -12.20 5.93
C GLY A 72 -13.21 -12.78 5.05
N TYR A 73 -12.50 -11.98 4.27
CA TYR A 73 -11.35 -12.46 3.51
C TYR A 73 -10.10 -12.61 4.36
N GLU A 74 -9.32 -13.66 4.10
CA GLU A 74 -7.92 -13.76 4.53
C GLU A 74 -7.05 -12.92 3.60
N VAL A 75 -6.50 -11.80 4.09
CA VAL A 75 -5.74 -10.86 3.26
C VAL A 75 -4.24 -10.98 3.50
N LYS A 76 -3.49 -11.30 2.44
CA LYS A 76 -2.03 -11.21 2.43
C LYS A 76 -1.60 -9.95 1.70
N GLN A 77 -1.22 -8.92 2.45
CA GLN A 77 -0.66 -7.68 1.88
C GLN A 77 0.86 -7.76 1.78
N VAL A 78 1.39 -7.32 0.66
CA VAL A 78 2.82 -7.09 0.42
C VAL A 78 3.02 -5.64 -0.01
N MET A 79 4.03 -5.00 0.56
CA MET A 79 4.46 -3.65 0.20
C MET A 79 5.95 -3.68 -0.12
N ASN A 80 6.36 -3.10 -1.26
CA ASN A 80 7.77 -2.95 -1.58
C ASN A 80 8.39 -1.78 -0.83
N ILE A 81 9.70 -1.84 -0.67
CA ILE A 81 10.53 -0.68 -0.30
C ILE A 81 11.52 -0.49 -1.43
N THR A 82 11.55 0.72 -2.02
CA THR A 82 12.44 1.04 -3.15
C THR A 82 13.64 1.79 -2.63
N ASP A 83 14.83 1.22 -2.83
CA ASP A 83 16.12 1.77 -2.41
C ASP A 83 16.95 2.33 -3.57
N VAL A 84 16.71 1.86 -4.81
CA VAL A 84 17.43 2.29 -6.03
C VAL A 84 16.46 2.41 -7.22
N GLY A 85 16.93 3.06 -8.30
CA GLY A 85 16.20 3.08 -9.57
C GLY A 85 15.03 4.06 -9.64
N HIS A 86 15.00 5.08 -8.81
CA HIS A 86 13.95 6.11 -8.83
C HIS A 86 14.50 7.47 -9.23
N LEU A 87 14.23 7.88 -10.47
CA LEU A 87 14.69 9.14 -11.02
C LEU A 87 14.03 10.36 -10.35
N THR A 88 14.71 11.51 -10.42
CA THR A 88 14.24 12.76 -9.83
C THR A 88 13.11 13.41 -10.60
N SER A 89 12.98 13.12 -11.91
CA SER A 89 11.90 13.63 -12.78
C SER A 89 11.00 12.51 -13.30
N ASP A 90 9.77 12.87 -13.66
CA ASP A 90 8.80 11.95 -14.27
C ASP A 90 9.06 11.74 -15.78
N GLU A 91 10.09 12.41 -16.35
CA GLU A 91 10.40 12.40 -17.79
C GLU A 91 11.56 11.46 -18.13
N ASP A 92 11.86 10.45 -17.34
CA ASP A 92 12.99 9.51 -17.48
C ASP A 92 14.39 10.20 -17.57
N GLU A 93 14.46 11.50 -17.27
CA GLU A 93 15.69 12.28 -17.22
C GLU A 93 15.93 12.77 -15.78
N GLY A 94 17.13 12.53 -15.26
CA GLY A 94 17.55 13.02 -13.96
C GLY A 94 18.45 12.06 -13.20
N GLU A 95 19.08 12.56 -12.15
CA GLU A 95 19.86 11.69 -11.24
C GLU A 95 18.92 10.81 -10.41
N ASP A 96 19.35 9.59 -10.11
CA ASP A 96 18.66 8.73 -9.16
C ASP A 96 18.53 9.43 -7.79
N LYS A 97 17.34 9.40 -7.19
CA LYS A 97 17.03 10.04 -5.91
C LYS A 97 17.96 9.57 -4.78
N MET A 98 18.41 8.32 -4.85
CA MET A 98 19.36 7.78 -3.90
C MET A 98 20.74 8.41 -4.07
N ILE A 99 21.20 8.63 -5.30
CA ILE A 99 22.49 9.31 -5.57
C ILE A 99 22.45 10.74 -5.00
N VAL A 100 21.35 11.45 -5.19
CA VAL A 100 21.17 12.79 -4.61
C VAL A 100 21.24 12.74 -3.09
N ALA A 101 20.60 11.76 -2.46
CA ALA A 101 20.64 11.58 -1.01
C ALA A 101 22.06 11.25 -0.52
N MET A 102 22.80 10.38 -1.22
CA MET A 102 24.19 10.07 -0.90
C MET A 102 25.08 11.32 -0.91
N LYS A 103 24.94 12.16 -1.95
CA LYS A 103 25.68 13.44 -2.04
C LYS A 103 25.31 14.40 -0.91
N ARG A 104 24.04 14.48 -0.55
CA ARG A 104 23.52 15.35 0.51
C ARG A 104 24.02 14.95 1.90
N GLU A 105 24.05 13.65 2.20
CA GLU A 105 24.32 13.15 3.55
C GLU A 105 25.74 12.61 3.74
N GLY A 106 26.49 12.43 2.66
CA GLY A 106 27.82 11.85 2.72
C GLY A 106 27.85 10.39 3.17
N LYS A 107 26.76 9.67 2.93
CA LYS A 107 26.57 8.26 3.32
C LYS A 107 26.44 7.36 2.09
N SER A 108 26.65 6.07 2.29
CA SER A 108 26.38 5.06 1.27
C SER A 108 24.86 4.89 1.04
N ALA A 109 24.47 4.38 -0.12
CA ALA A 109 23.07 4.08 -0.43
C ALA A 109 22.45 3.11 0.60
N TYR A 110 23.22 2.12 1.05
CA TYR A 110 22.77 1.16 2.05
C TYR A 110 22.44 1.81 3.39
N GLU A 111 23.33 2.66 3.92
CA GLU A 111 23.12 3.38 5.18
C GLU A 111 21.89 4.31 5.13
N ILE A 112 21.68 4.98 3.98
CA ILE A 112 20.51 5.82 3.75
C ILE A 112 19.24 4.98 3.71
N ALA A 113 19.23 3.91 2.92
CA ALA A 113 18.09 3.04 2.79
C ALA A 113 17.70 2.38 4.14
N GLU A 114 18.68 1.92 4.91
CA GLU A 114 18.45 1.34 6.24
C GLU A 114 17.85 2.37 7.21
N PHE A 115 18.40 3.57 7.24
CA PHE A 115 17.93 4.64 8.12
C PHE A 115 16.48 5.04 7.82
N TYR A 116 16.17 5.38 6.55
CA TYR A 116 14.82 5.81 6.17
C TYR A 116 13.79 4.67 6.18
N THR A 117 14.22 3.44 5.91
CA THR A 117 13.36 2.25 6.10
C THR A 117 12.98 2.08 7.58
N SER A 118 13.95 2.25 8.48
CA SER A 118 13.71 2.17 9.92
C SER A 118 12.81 3.29 10.42
N ALA A 119 12.98 4.50 9.89
CA ALA A 119 12.09 5.63 10.18
C ALA A 119 10.66 5.35 9.71
N PHE A 120 10.48 4.94 8.46
CA PHE A 120 9.17 4.60 7.89
C PHE A 120 8.42 3.53 8.69
N LYS A 121 9.12 2.53 9.21
CA LYS A 121 8.49 1.45 10.00
C LYS A 121 8.05 1.88 11.40
N LYS A 122 8.51 3.03 11.88
CA LYS A 122 8.11 3.58 13.19
C LYS A 122 6.88 4.47 13.09
N ASP A 123 6.65 5.08 11.94
CA ASP A 123 5.50 5.93 11.64
C ASP A 123 4.24 5.09 11.35
#